data_7bd0162d162f72f527f6c0bdeb28f615
#
_entry.id   7bd0162d162f72f527f6c0bdeb28f615
#
_cell.length_a   1.000
_cell.length_b   1.000
_cell.length_c   1.000
_cell.angle_alpha   90.00
_cell.angle_beta   90.00
_cell.angle_gamma   90.00
#
_symmetry.space_group_name_H-M   'P 1'
#
loop_
_entity.id
_entity.type
_entity.pdbx_description
1 polymer ?
#
loop_
_entity_poly.entity_id
_entity_poly.type
_entity_poly.pdbx_seq_one_letter_code
_entity_poly.pdbx_strand_id
1 'polypeptide(L)'
;MGRKLFGTDGVRGTANTFPMTADMALRIGAAVGRHFRQDSKGVHRVVIGKDTRQSGYMFENALTAGLTSTGMNVLLLGPVPTPAVGLLTPSMRADLGIMISASHNPAQDNGIKFFGPDGFKLSDADEAEIEVLIDSGVAPSAAGNIGRARRIDDGRFRYQERVKSTFPAGMRLDGLKVVVDCANGAAYKAAPEVLWELGADVIPLGVSPDGTNINKGCGSTHPQLAAAAVVSHGADVGICLDGDADRVILIDETGQVADGDQIMALMAARWADEQRLRDGVLVATVMSNLGLERFLVNRGLRLERTGVGDRYVVEAMRRGGWNLGGEQSGHIVMTDYATTGDGLMAGLQFLGEMCRTGQPASALARSFEPVPQLLKNVRYDPSVAPLEVASVKSAIADAEARLNGKGRLLIRKSGTEPLIRVMAECEDEVLLLEVVDGIVAEVSASV
;
A
#
# COMPACT_ATOMS: atom_id res chain seq x y z
N MET A 1 -25.66 5.08 7.61
CA MET A 1 -25.49 3.66 7.91
C MET A 1 -24.00 3.35 7.78
N GLY A 2 -23.38 2.63 8.73
CA GLY A 2 -21.95 2.25 8.60
C GLY A 2 -21.76 1.27 7.45
N ARG A 3 -20.62 1.34 6.76
CA ARG A 3 -20.25 0.38 5.72
C ARG A 3 -20.23 -1.03 6.29
N LYS A 4 -20.78 -1.99 5.56
CA LYS A 4 -20.90 -3.39 5.98
C LYS A 4 -19.84 -4.31 5.31
N LEU A 5 -19.46 -3.99 4.07
CA LEU A 5 -18.59 -4.80 3.22
C LEU A 5 -17.24 -4.12 2.96
N PHE A 6 -17.26 -2.81 2.66
CA PHE A 6 -16.04 -2.06 2.34
C PHE A 6 -15.27 -1.67 3.60
N GLY A 7 -14.01 -2.10 3.66
CA GLY A 7 -13.03 -1.64 4.64
C GLY A 7 -12.32 -0.36 4.19
N THR A 8 -11.13 -0.09 4.74
CA THR A 8 -10.27 1.04 4.34
C THR A 8 -9.65 0.85 2.95
N ASP A 9 -9.62 -0.39 2.42
CA ASP A 9 -9.00 -0.73 1.14
C ASP A 9 -9.78 -1.84 0.43
N GLY A 10 -11.01 -1.53 0.03
CA GLY A 10 -11.92 -2.45 -0.66
C GLY A 10 -12.55 -3.51 0.26
N VAL A 11 -12.97 -4.63 -0.34
CA VAL A 11 -13.55 -5.78 0.35
C VAL A 11 -12.46 -6.83 0.55
N ARG A 12 -12.27 -7.32 1.78
CA ARG A 12 -11.23 -8.31 2.13
C ARG A 12 -11.75 -9.41 3.05
N GLY A 13 -11.14 -10.58 2.98
CA GLY A 13 -11.40 -11.70 3.90
C GLY A 13 -10.78 -13.00 3.40
N THR A 14 -11.01 -14.06 4.18
CA THR A 14 -10.58 -15.41 3.78
C THR A 14 -11.43 -15.93 2.62
N ALA A 15 -10.79 -16.44 1.59
CA ALA A 15 -11.47 -16.96 0.40
C ALA A 15 -12.46 -18.09 0.77
N ASN A 16 -13.61 -18.11 0.10
CA ASN A 16 -14.76 -18.98 0.39
C ASN A 16 -15.42 -18.76 1.77
N THR A 17 -15.10 -17.64 2.42
CA THR A 17 -15.77 -17.18 3.64
C THR A 17 -16.37 -15.78 3.36
N PHE A 18 -17.60 -15.54 3.84
CA PHE A 18 -18.23 -14.23 3.65
C PHE A 18 -17.34 -13.10 4.23
N PRO A 19 -17.13 -11.98 3.51
CA PRO A 19 -17.76 -11.61 2.23
C PRO A 19 -17.02 -12.11 0.97
N MET A 20 -15.90 -12.83 1.10
CA MET A 20 -15.06 -13.25 0.00
C MET A 20 -15.50 -14.60 -0.59
N THR A 21 -16.73 -14.65 -1.14
CA THR A 21 -17.31 -15.80 -1.82
C THR A 21 -17.56 -15.52 -3.29
N ALA A 22 -17.69 -16.55 -4.15
CA ALA A 22 -17.87 -16.39 -5.59
C ALA A 22 -19.22 -15.72 -5.94
N ASP A 23 -20.28 -16.04 -5.20
CA ASP A 23 -21.60 -15.42 -5.38
C ASP A 23 -21.59 -13.94 -4.99
N MET A 24 -20.90 -13.58 -3.90
CA MET A 24 -20.73 -12.18 -3.51
C MET A 24 -19.89 -11.42 -4.54
N ALA A 25 -18.80 -11.99 -5.05
CA ALA A 25 -17.99 -11.37 -6.11
C ALA A 25 -18.81 -11.12 -7.39
N LEU A 26 -19.69 -12.05 -7.77
CA LEU A 26 -20.63 -11.85 -8.88
C LEU A 26 -21.57 -10.66 -8.61
N ARG A 27 -22.15 -10.59 -7.40
CA ARG A 27 -23.03 -9.49 -7.00
C ARG A 27 -22.28 -8.15 -6.97
N ILE A 28 -21.07 -8.12 -6.43
CA ILE A 28 -20.20 -6.95 -6.45
C ILE A 28 -19.95 -6.52 -7.90
N GLY A 29 -19.57 -7.45 -8.79
CA GLY A 29 -19.34 -7.15 -10.20
C GLY A 29 -20.57 -6.55 -10.88
N ALA A 30 -21.76 -7.09 -10.62
CA ALA A 30 -23.00 -6.53 -11.15
C ALA A 30 -23.31 -5.13 -10.61
N ALA A 31 -23.16 -4.92 -9.28
CA ALA A 31 -23.42 -3.63 -8.63
C ALA A 31 -22.47 -2.53 -9.13
N VAL A 32 -21.17 -2.82 -9.17
CA VAL A 32 -20.14 -1.90 -9.66
C VAL A 32 -20.36 -1.60 -11.16
N GLY A 33 -20.66 -2.63 -11.96
CA GLY A 33 -20.96 -2.46 -13.38
C GLY A 33 -22.18 -1.56 -13.60
N ARG A 34 -23.21 -1.68 -12.78
CA ARG A 34 -24.40 -0.80 -12.84
C ARG A 34 -24.09 0.63 -12.44
N HIS A 35 -23.31 0.81 -11.36
CA HIS A 35 -22.92 2.13 -10.84
C HIS A 35 -22.15 2.94 -11.91
N PHE A 36 -21.13 2.35 -12.54
CA PHE A 36 -20.29 3.07 -13.51
C PHE A 36 -20.89 3.18 -14.91
N ARG A 37 -21.73 2.23 -15.32
CA ARG A 37 -22.38 2.32 -16.63
C ARG A 37 -23.52 3.32 -16.63
N GLN A 38 -24.31 3.40 -15.56
CA GLN A 38 -25.55 4.16 -15.49
C GLN A 38 -26.44 3.87 -16.72
N ASP A 39 -27.13 4.86 -17.28
CA ASP A 39 -27.94 4.69 -18.50
C ASP A 39 -27.29 5.34 -19.75
N SER A 40 -25.94 5.51 -19.72
CA SER A 40 -25.22 6.12 -20.82
C SER A 40 -25.12 5.17 -22.03
N LYS A 41 -25.06 5.75 -23.24
CA LYS A 41 -24.99 4.98 -24.51
C LYS A 41 -23.55 4.66 -24.95
N GLY A 42 -22.56 4.87 -24.11
CA GLY A 42 -21.15 4.68 -24.44
C GLY A 42 -20.69 3.23 -24.41
N VAL A 43 -19.45 2.98 -24.83
CA VAL A 43 -18.74 1.73 -24.63
C VAL A 43 -18.05 1.78 -23.27
N HIS A 44 -18.56 1.01 -22.31
CA HIS A 44 -18.03 0.96 -20.95
C HIS A 44 -17.01 -0.15 -20.79
N ARG A 45 -15.91 0.12 -20.10
CA ARG A 45 -14.78 -0.79 -19.92
C ARG A 45 -14.37 -0.88 -18.46
N VAL A 46 -13.95 -2.07 -18.06
CA VAL A 46 -13.35 -2.35 -16.76
C VAL A 46 -12.00 -3.04 -17.00
N VAL A 47 -10.97 -2.59 -16.32
CA VAL A 47 -9.68 -3.26 -16.28
C VAL A 47 -9.63 -4.12 -15.02
N ILE A 48 -9.27 -5.40 -15.14
CA ILE A 48 -9.09 -6.30 -13.98
C ILE A 48 -7.67 -6.85 -13.95
N GLY A 49 -6.94 -6.55 -12.87
CA GLY A 49 -5.67 -7.17 -12.50
C GLY A 49 -5.83 -8.07 -11.28
N LYS A 50 -4.86 -8.94 -11.05
CA LYS A 50 -4.81 -9.79 -9.87
C LYS A 50 -3.37 -10.06 -9.44
N ASP A 51 -3.20 -10.47 -8.19
CA ASP A 51 -1.95 -11.07 -7.74
C ASP A 51 -1.88 -12.57 -8.11
N THR A 52 -0.97 -13.29 -7.49
CA THR A 52 -0.70 -14.69 -7.84
C THR A 52 -1.51 -15.70 -7.05
N ARG A 53 -2.40 -15.28 -6.15
CA ARG A 53 -3.24 -16.15 -5.31
C ARG A 53 -4.11 -17.06 -6.15
N GLN A 54 -4.20 -18.34 -5.75
CA GLN A 54 -5.05 -19.33 -6.43
C GLN A 54 -6.52 -18.89 -6.46
N SER A 55 -7.04 -18.31 -5.37
CA SER A 55 -8.42 -17.81 -5.30
C SER A 55 -8.70 -16.65 -6.27
N GLY A 56 -7.67 -15.97 -6.76
CA GLY A 56 -7.79 -14.90 -7.76
C GLY A 56 -8.49 -15.35 -9.05
N TYR A 57 -8.33 -16.61 -9.46
CA TYR A 57 -9.03 -17.15 -10.64
C TYR A 57 -10.54 -17.22 -10.43
N MET A 58 -10.97 -17.65 -9.24
CA MET A 58 -12.41 -17.72 -8.89
C MET A 58 -13.03 -16.32 -8.89
N PHE A 59 -12.37 -15.35 -8.23
CA PHE A 59 -12.88 -13.97 -8.15
C PHE A 59 -12.88 -13.26 -9.51
N GLU A 60 -11.83 -13.43 -10.32
CA GLU A 60 -11.75 -12.86 -11.67
C GLU A 60 -12.93 -13.33 -12.54
N ASN A 61 -13.26 -14.63 -12.52
CA ASN A 61 -14.37 -15.18 -13.29
C ASN A 61 -15.73 -14.70 -12.76
N ALA A 62 -15.93 -14.69 -11.45
CA ALA A 62 -17.18 -14.24 -10.82
C ALA A 62 -17.46 -12.75 -11.08
N LEU A 63 -16.46 -11.88 -10.86
CA LEU A 63 -16.53 -10.45 -11.17
C LEU A 63 -16.82 -10.22 -12.66
N THR A 64 -16.11 -10.96 -13.54
CA THR A 64 -16.30 -10.86 -15.00
C THR A 64 -17.74 -11.21 -15.40
N ALA A 65 -18.33 -12.25 -14.82
CA ALA A 65 -19.71 -12.63 -15.08
C ALA A 65 -20.69 -11.53 -14.63
N GLY A 66 -20.50 -10.98 -13.42
CA GLY A 66 -21.31 -9.88 -12.90
C GLY A 66 -21.23 -8.62 -13.77
N LEU A 67 -20.01 -8.20 -14.11
CA LEU A 67 -19.76 -7.00 -14.93
C LEU A 67 -20.32 -7.15 -16.36
N THR A 68 -20.07 -8.27 -17.02
CA THR A 68 -20.56 -8.50 -18.39
C THR A 68 -22.08 -8.59 -18.42
N SER A 69 -22.71 -9.14 -17.35
CA SER A 69 -24.18 -9.21 -17.26
C SER A 69 -24.85 -7.81 -17.27
N THR A 70 -24.15 -6.78 -16.81
CA THR A 70 -24.61 -5.38 -16.83
C THR A 70 -24.19 -4.63 -18.10
N GLY A 71 -23.47 -5.28 -19.02
CA GLY A 71 -23.04 -4.69 -20.30
C GLY A 71 -21.65 -4.00 -20.26
N MET A 72 -20.86 -4.18 -19.20
CA MET A 72 -19.48 -3.73 -19.16
C MET A 72 -18.56 -4.64 -19.97
N ASN A 73 -17.62 -4.07 -20.72
CA ASN A 73 -16.56 -4.82 -21.36
C ASN A 73 -15.39 -4.96 -20.42
N VAL A 74 -14.95 -6.19 -20.18
CA VAL A 74 -13.90 -6.52 -19.22
C VAL A 74 -12.58 -6.76 -19.92
N LEU A 75 -11.52 -6.09 -19.47
CA LEU A 75 -10.15 -6.18 -19.93
C LEU A 75 -9.32 -6.88 -18.86
N LEU A 76 -8.96 -8.15 -19.09
CA LEU A 76 -8.25 -9.00 -18.13
C LEU A 76 -6.73 -8.85 -18.33
N LEU A 77 -6.03 -8.33 -17.33
CA LEU A 77 -4.58 -8.14 -17.36
C LEU A 77 -3.79 -9.38 -16.90
N GLY A 78 -4.44 -10.25 -16.10
CA GLY A 78 -3.75 -11.33 -15.39
C GLY A 78 -2.93 -10.81 -14.19
N PRO A 79 -1.86 -11.53 -13.79
CA PRO A 79 -1.01 -11.10 -12.68
C PRO A 79 -0.21 -9.83 -13.04
N VAL A 80 -0.53 -8.74 -12.34
CA VAL A 80 0.14 -7.43 -12.46
C VAL A 80 0.13 -6.71 -11.11
N PRO A 81 1.10 -5.85 -10.81
CA PRO A 81 1.09 -4.99 -9.62
C PRO A 81 -0.19 -4.14 -9.48
N THR A 82 -0.59 -3.85 -8.24
CA THR A 82 -1.72 -2.94 -7.95
C THR A 82 -1.59 -1.60 -8.68
N PRO A 83 -0.42 -0.91 -8.65
CA PRO A 83 -0.26 0.34 -9.38
C PRO A 83 -0.44 0.21 -10.90
N ALA A 84 -0.21 -0.96 -11.47
CA ALA A 84 -0.50 -1.19 -12.90
C ALA A 84 -2.00 -1.04 -13.21
N VAL A 85 -2.87 -1.47 -12.31
CA VAL A 85 -4.33 -1.29 -12.48
C VAL A 85 -4.69 0.20 -12.41
N GLY A 86 -4.19 0.93 -11.40
CA GLY A 86 -4.39 2.38 -11.30
C GLY A 86 -3.92 3.13 -12.55
N LEU A 87 -2.75 2.78 -13.07
CA LEU A 87 -2.16 3.36 -14.29
C LEU A 87 -2.97 3.03 -15.56
N LEU A 88 -3.35 1.76 -15.72
CA LEU A 88 -3.96 1.29 -16.97
C LEU A 88 -5.44 1.66 -17.08
N THR A 89 -6.12 1.94 -15.97
CA THR A 89 -7.52 2.38 -15.99
C THR A 89 -7.70 3.65 -16.85
N PRO A 90 -7.08 4.79 -16.54
CA PRO A 90 -7.16 5.97 -17.40
C PRO A 90 -6.48 5.77 -18.75
N SER A 91 -5.35 5.08 -18.82
CA SER A 91 -4.61 4.82 -20.06
C SER A 91 -5.44 4.08 -21.10
N MET A 92 -6.28 3.14 -20.68
CA MET A 92 -7.18 2.36 -21.54
C MET A 92 -8.59 2.97 -21.65
N ARG A 93 -8.80 4.17 -21.08
CA ARG A 93 -10.08 4.85 -21.04
C ARG A 93 -11.16 3.94 -20.48
N ALA A 94 -10.85 3.25 -19.39
CA ALA A 94 -11.77 2.43 -18.65
C ALA A 94 -12.51 3.29 -17.61
N ASP A 95 -13.77 2.94 -17.37
CA ASP A 95 -14.62 3.60 -16.37
C ASP A 95 -14.23 3.16 -14.96
N LEU A 96 -13.56 1.98 -14.85
CA LEU A 96 -13.23 1.34 -13.59
C LEU A 96 -12.00 0.46 -13.73
N GLY A 97 -11.18 0.42 -12.69
CA GLY A 97 -10.13 -0.56 -12.45
C GLY A 97 -10.48 -1.45 -11.25
N ILE A 98 -10.19 -2.74 -11.35
CA ILE A 98 -10.35 -3.70 -10.25
C ILE A 98 -9.03 -4.43 -10.04
N MET A 99 -8.54 -4.43 -8.79
CA MET A 99 -7.42 -5.28 -8.39
C MET A 99 -7.89 -6.35 -7.42
N ILE A 100 -7.60 -7.61 -7.75
CA ILE A 100 -7.90 -8.77 -6.91
C ILE A 100 -6.65 -9.14 -6.14
N SER A 101 -6.56 -8.69 -4.90
CA SER A 101 -5.43 -8.92 -3.99
C SER A 101 -5.77 -8.59 -2.55
N ALA A 102 -5.13 -9.30 -1.61
CA ALA A 102 -5.09 -8.94 -0.20
C ALA A 102 -3.71 -8.42 0.24
N SER A 103 -2.92 -7.85 -0.70
CA SER A 103 -1.60 -7.26 -0.45
C SER A 103 -0.67 -8.22 0.31
N HIS A 104 -0.22 -7.84 1.50
CA HIS A 104 0.72 -8.59 2.34
C HIS A 104 0.11 -9.74 3.14
N ASN A 105 -1.22 -9.94 3.08
CA ASN A 105 -1.88 -11.04 3.80
C ASN A 105 -1.42 -12.42 3.28
N PRO A 106 -1.56 -13.49 4.08
CA PRO A 106 -1.26 -14.85 3.63
C PRO A 106 -2.18 -15.32 2.50
N ALA A 107 -1.80 -16.41 1.83
CA ALA A 107 -2.40 -16.88 0.57
C ALA A 107 -3.90 -17.23 0.65
N GLN A 108 -4.39 -17.65 1.83
CA GLN A 108 -5.80 -17.97 2.05
C GLN A 108 -6.74 -16.75 2.02
N ASP A 109 -6.21 -15.56 2.28
CA ASP A 109 -6.97 -14.32 2.17
C ASP A 109 -6.97 -13.80 0.74
N ASN A 110 -7.99 -13.02 0.38
CA ASN A 110 -8.02 -12.24 -0.84
C ASN A 110 -8.81 -10.95 -0.63
N GLY A 111 -8.79 -10.06 -1.63
CA GLY A 111 -9.51 -8.80 -1.59
C GLY A 111 -9.87 -8.31 -2.99
N ILE A 112 -10.74 -7.33 -3.03
CA ILE A 112 -11.18 -6.67 -4.25
C ILE A 112 -11.08 -5.16 -4.01
N LYS A 113 -10.14 -4.51 -4.69
CA LYS A 113 -9.89 -3.06 -4.62
C LYS A 113 -10.40 -2.41 -5.90
N PHE A 114 -10.89 -1.18 -5.80
CA PHE A 114 -11.51 -0.45 -6.91
C PHE A 114 -10.82 0.88 -7.18
N PHE A 115 -10.66 1.20 -8.46
CA PHE A 115 -10.05 2.43 -8.96
C PHE A 115 -11.02 3.12 -9.91
N GLY A 116 -11.26 4.40 -9.70
CA GLY A 116 -12.07 5.21 -10.59
C GLY A 116 -11.42 5.46 -11.95
N PRO A 117 -12.13 6.14 -12.86
CA PRO A 117 -11.63 6.43 -14.22
C PRO A 117 -10.37 7.30 -14.22
N ASP A 118 -10.10 8.00 -13.13
CA ASP A 118 -8.89 8.80 -12.90
C ASP A 118 -7.71 7.97 -12.35
N GLY A 119 -7.92 6.67 -12.08
CA GLY A 119 -6.91 5.76 -11.53
C GLY A 119 -6.71 5.87 -10.01
N PHE A 120 -7.47 6.71 -9.30
CA PHE A 120 -7.48 6.76 -7.84
C PHE A 120 -8.50 5.77 -7.27
N LYS A 121 -8.33 5.41 -5.99
CA LYS A 121 -9.33 4.59 -5.27
C LYS A 121 -10.68 5.29 -5.22
N LEU A 122 -11.76 4.50 -5.17
CA LEU A 122 -13.12 5.03 -5.09
C LEU A 122 -13.33 5.85 -3.82
N SER A 123 -14.22 6.82 -3.91
CA SER A 123 -14.66 7.60 -2.75
C SER A 123 -15.57 6.78 -1.84
N ASP A 124 -15.71 7.22 -0.59
CA ASP A 124 -16.63 6.65 0.40
C ASP A 124 -18.09 6.70 -0.10
N ALA A 125 -18.43 7.72 -0.88
CA ALA A 125 -19.76 7.89 -1.47
C ALA A 125 -20.04 6.82 -2.54
N ASP A 126 -19.07 6.59 -3.46
CA ASP A 126 -19.21 5.54 -4.47
C ASP A 126 -19.34 4.15 -3.82
N GLU A 127 -18.50 3.86 -2.81
CA GLU A 127 -18.57 2.59 -2.09
C GLU A 127 -19.91 2.37 -1.39
N ALA A 128 -20.47 3.42 -0.78
CA ALA A 128 -21.77 3.34 -0.12
C ALA A 128 -22.93 3.11 -1.13
N GLU A 129 -22.87 3.76 -2.29
CA GLU A 129 -23.87 3.54 -3.36
C GLU A 129 -23.76 2.12 -3.93
N ILE A 130 -22.55 1.59 -4.09
CA ILE A 130 -22.30 0.21 -4.53
C ILE A 130 -22.86 -0.79 -3.50
N GLU A 131 -22.69 -0.56 -2.19
CA GLU A 131 -23.30 -1.41 -1.15
C GLU A 131 -24.83 -1.46 -1.25
N VAL A 132 -25.46 -0.31 -1.49
CA VAL A 132 -26.92 -0.26 -1.70
C VAL A 132 -27.33 -1.11 -2.90
N LEU A 133 -26.59 -1.05 -4.01
CA LEU A 133 -26.85 -1.88 -5.19
C LEU A 133 -26.60 -3.37 -4.94
N ILE A 134 -25.62 -3.74 -4.12
CA ILE A 134 -25.37 -5.13 -3.72
C ILE A 134 -26.57 -5.67 -2.90
N ASP A 135 -27.08 -4.88 -1.96
CA ASP A 135 -28.18 -5.29 -1.08
C ASP A 135 -29.52 -5.36 -1.84
N SER A 136 -29.82 -4.39 -2.72
CA SER A 136 -31.05 -4.36 -3.50
C SER A 136 -31.08 -5.33 -4.68
N GLY A 137 -29.91 -5.80 -5.12
CA GLY A 137 -29.75 -6.58 -6.33
C GLY A 137 -29.82 -5.73 -7.61
N VAL A 138 -29.14 -6.18 -8.65
CA VAL A 138 -29.04 -5.48 -9.94
C VAL A 138 -29.66 -6.32 -11.04
N ALA A 139 -30.61 -5.72 -11.79
CA ALA A 139 -31.18 -6.36 -12.98
C ALA A 139 -30.12 -6.44 -14.11
N PRO A 140 -29.98 -7.58 -14.78
CA PRO A 140 -29.05 -7.73 -15.89
C PRO A 140 -29.51 -6.88 -17.10
N SER A 141 -28.57 -6.60 -18.00
CA SER A 141 -28.84 -5.97 -19.29
C SER A 141 -29.68 -6.87 -20.20
N ALA A 142 -30.39 -6.30 -21.17
CA ALA A 142 -31.01 -7.07 -22.23
C ALA A 142 -29.95 -7.92 -23.00
N ALA A 143 -30.36 -9.07 -23.55
CA ALA A 143 -29.46 -10.03 -24.18
C ALA A 143 -28.55 -9.42 -25.26
N GLY A 144 -29.02 -8.44 -26.02
CA GLY A 144 -28.21 -7.75 -27.03
C GLY A 144 -27.18 -6.77 -26.49
N ASN A 145 -27.20 -6.50 -25.17
CA ASN A 145 -26.35 -5.51 -24.50
C ASN A 145 -25.37 -6.15 -23.50
N ILE A 146 -25.22 -7.46 -23.53
CA ILE A 146 -24.24 -8.17 -22.70
C ILE A 146 -22.83 -7.76 -23.12
N GLY A 147 -21.97 -7.43 -22.14
CA GLY A 147 -20.57 -7.08 -22.36
C GLY A 147 -19.71 -8.26 -22.79
N ARG A 148 -18.48 -7.95 -23.19
CA ARG A 148 -17.48 -8.94 -23.60
C ARG A 148 -16.28 -8.90 -22.70
N ALA A 149 -15.66 -10.06 -22.44
CA ALA A 149 -14.37 -10.15 -21.80
C ALA A 149 -13.27 -10.48 -22.81
N ARG A 150 -12.11 -9.87 -22.65
CA ARG A 150 -10.92 -10.22 -23.42
C ARG A 150 -9.65 -10.05 -22.57
N ARG A 151 -8.63 -10.86 -22.87
CA ARG A 151 -7.31 -10.75 -22.29
C ARG A 151 -6.51 -9.64 -22.97
N ILE A 152 -5.70 -8.94 -22.16
CA ILE A 152 -4.76 -7.91 -22.59
C ILE A 152 -3.36 -8.44 -22.28
N ASP A 153 -2.64 -8.90 -23.30
CA ASP A 153 -1.37 -9.59 -23.12
C ASP A 153 -0.20 -8.61 -22.86
N ASP A 154 -0.32 -7.36 -23.29
CA ASP A 154 0.69 -6.33 -23.15
C ASP A 154 0.54 -5.43 -21.89
N GLY A 155 -0.43 -5.73 -21.00
CA GLY A 155 -0.69 -4.91 -19.81
C GLY A 155 0.53 -4.77 -18.91
N ARG A 156 1.26 -5.86 -18.67
CA ARG A 156 2.49 -5.86 -17.88
C ARG A 156 3.58 -4.99 -18.52
N PHE A 157 3.79 -5.09 -19.83
CA PHE A 157 4.80 -4.30 -20.55
C PHE A 157 4.50 -2.80 -20.50
N ARG A 158 3.23 -2.41 -20.62
CA ARG A 158 2.84 -1.00 -20.47
C ARG A 158 3.19 -0.45 -19.10
N TYR A 159 2.98 -1.22 -18.06
CA TYR A 159 3.38 -0.87 -16.70
C TYR A 159 4.90 -0.74 -16.58
N GLN A 160 5.66 -1.74 -17.07
CA GLN A 160 7.11 -1.75 -17.04
C GLN A 160 7.70 -0.53 -17.74
N GLU A 161 7.21 -0.18 -18.94
CA GLU A 161 7.63 1.01 -19.67
C GLU A 161 7.36 2.30 -18.87
N ARG A 162 6.18 2.38 -18.23
CA ARG A 162 5.88 3.53 -17.37
C ARG A 162 6.81 3.62 -16.18
N VAL A 163 7.07 2.53 -15.48
CA VAL A 163 7.99 2.50 -14.34
C VAL A 163 9.40 2.90 -14.76
N LYS A 164 9.93 2.33 -15.83
CA LYS A 164 11.24 2.70 -16.37
C LYS A 164 11.32 4.19 -16.76
N SER A 165 10.25 4.74 -17.31
CA SER A 165 10.21 6.16 -17.70
C SER A 165 10.31 7.13 -16.51
N THR A 166 10.13 6.66 -15.28
CA THR A 166 10.32 7.48 -14.06
C THR A 166 11.76 7.47 -13.56
N PHE A 167 12.58 6.54 -14.04
CA PHE A 167 14.00 6.51 -13.74
C PHE A 167 14.71 7.70 -14.42
N PRO A 168 15.69 8.34 -13.76
CA PRO A 168 16.32 9.55 -14.31
C PRO A 168 16.88 9.34 -15.71
N ALA A 169 16.53 10.24 -16.64
CA ALA A 169 16.91 10.12 -18.04
C ALA A 169 18.43 10.07 -18.21
N GLY A 170 18.90 9.11 -19.01
CA GLY A 170 20.32 8.91 -19.28
C GLY A 170 21.11 8.17 -18.20
N MET A 171 20.49 7.86 -17.06
CA MET A 171 21.09 7.00 -16.04
C MET A 171 20.84 5.53 -16.34
N ARG A 172 21.75 4.68 -15.87
CA ARG A 172 21.68 3.22 -15.94
C ARG A 172 22.10 2.62 -14.59
N LEU A 173 21.69 1.39 -14.35
CA LEU A 173 22.07 0.63 -13.15
C LEU A 173 23.31 -0.26 -13.39
N ASP A 174 24.08 0.00 -14.45
CA ASP A 174 25.27 -0.80 -14.76
C ASP A 174 26.25 -0.81 -13.58
N GLY A 175 26.65 -2.00 -13.16
CA GLY A 175 27.55 -2.22 -12.04
C GLY A 175 26.87 -2.33 -10.68
N LEU A 176 25.57 -2.04 -10.56
CA LEU A 176 24.81 -2.31 -9.34
C LEU A 176 24.29 -3.75 -9.33
N LYS A 177 24.55 -4.46 -8.24
CA LYS A 177 23.99 -5.77 -7.96
C LYS A 177 22.80 -5.64 -7.00
N VAL A 178 21.62 -6.02 -7.46
CA VAL A 178 20.35 -5.80 -6.76
C VAL A 178 19.68 -7.11 -6.43
N VAL A 179 19.44 -7.39 -5.17
CA VAL A 179 18.51 -8.45 -4.73
C VAL A 179 17.10 -7.90 -4.85
N VAL A 180 16.20 -8.61 -5.53
CA VAL A 180 14.78 -8.23 -5.59
C VAL A 180 13.91 -9.39 -5.11
N ASP A 181 13.21 -9.19 -3.99
CA ASP A 181 12.23 -10.14 -3.46
C ASP A 181 10.82 -9.68 -3.85
N CYS A 182 10.19 -10.48 -4.72
CA CYS A 182 8.85 -10.23 -5.24
C CYS A 182 7.74 -10.93 -4.43
N ALA A 183 8.03 -11.46 -3.25
CA ALA A 183 7.05 -12.11 -2.37
C ALA A 183 6.24 -13.25 -3.03
N ASN A 184 6.71 -13.87 -4.10
CA ASN A 184 5.92 -14.73 -5.01
C ASN A 184 4.60 -14.04 -5.47
N GLY A 185 4.60 -12.72 -5.51
CA GLY A 185 3.45 -11.87 -5.79
C GLY A 185 3.38 -11.35 -7.22
N ALA A 186 2.59 -10.31 -7.41
CA ALA A 186 2.21 -9.76 -8.72
C ALA A 186 3.40 -9.21 -9.54
N ALA A 187 4.47 -8.77 -8.86
CA ALA A 187 5.66 -8.22 -9.51
C ALA A 187 6.71 -9.28 -9.92
N TYR A 188 6.45 -10.57 -9.74
CA TYR A 188 7.42 -11.66 -9.93
C TYR A 188 8.13 -11.70 -11.29
N LYS A 189 7.51 -11.13 -12.31
CA LYS A 189 8.13 -10.93 -13.64
C LYS A 189 8.54 -9.48 -13.84
N ALA A 190 7.64 -8.54 -13.48
CA ALA A 190 7.83 -7.14 -13.82
C ALA A 190 9.07 -6.53 -13.15
N ALA A 191 9.30 -6.81 -11.87
CA ALA A 191 10.39 -6.17 -11.14
C ALA A 191 11.78 -6.65 -11.59
N PRO A 192 12.06 -7.97 -11.71
CA PRO A 192 13.34 -8.42 -12.23
C PRO A 192 13.63 -7.94 -13.65
N GLU A 193 12.62 -7.95 -14.54
CA GLU A 193 12.76 -7.51 -15.93
C GLU A 193 13.08 -6.01 -16.01
N VAL A 194 12.39 -5.16 -15.26
CA VAL A 194 12.65 -3.71 -15.20
C VAL A 194 14.07 -3.40 -14.74
N LEU A 195 14.52 -4.04 -13.65
CA LEU A 195 15.87 -3.84 -13.13
C LEU A 195 16.95 -4.29 -14.12
N TRP A 196 16.75 -5.46 -14.73
CA TRP A 196 17.66 -5.99 -15.74
C TRP A 196 17.72 -5.09 -16.98
N GLU A 197 16.59 -4.64 -17.51
CA GLU A 197 16.55 -3.73 -18.67
C GLU A 197 17.24 -2.38 -18.40
N LEU A 198 17.24 -1.94 -17.14
CA LEU A 198 17.98 -0.74 -16.73
C LEU A 198 19.48 -0.99 -16.51
N GLY A 199 19.95 -2.25 -16.57
CA GLY A 199 21.37 -2.62 -16.53
C GLY A 199 21.85 -3.23 -15.21
N ALA A 200 20.97 -3.48 -14.24
CA ALA A 200 21.37 -4.09 -12.97
C ALA A 200 21.76 -5.58 -13.11
N ASP A 201 22.72 -6.03 -12.28
CA ASP A 201 22.94 -7.46 -11.99
C ASP A 201 21.90 -7.91 -10.97
N VAL A 202 20.88 -8.66 -11.42
CA VAL A 202 19.67 -8.95 -10.62
C VAL A 202 19.72 -10.33 -9.99
N ILE A 203 19.52 -10.40 -8.68
CA ILE A 203 19.33 -11.63 -7.91
C ILE A 203 17.86 -11.72 -7.51
N PRO A 204 17.02 -12.47 -8.25
CA PRO A 204 15.58 -12.53 -7.98
C PRO A 204 15.25 -13.55 -6.88
N LEU A 205 14.43 -13.16 -5.92
CA LEU A 205 13.83 -13.97 -4.88
C LEU A 205 12.30 -13.88 -4.96
N GLY A 206 11.60 -14.91 -4.48
CA GLY A 206 10.14 -14.89 -4.47
C GLY A 206 9.53 -14.73 -5.86
N VAL A 207 10.08 -15.42 -6.89
CA VAL A 207 9.65 -15.29 -8.31
C VAL A 207 9.04 -16.58 -8.89
N SER A 208 8.69 -17.54 -8.04
CA SER A 208 8.13 -18.83 -8.44
C SER A 208 6.76 -19.06 -7.78
N PRO A 209 5.73 -18.26 -8.11
CA PRO A 209 4.43 -18.37 -7.48
C PRO A 209 3.74 -19.68 -7.84
N ASP A 210 3.20 -20.37 -6.83
CA ASP A 210 2.39 -21.58 -6.98
C ASP A 210 0.90 -21.40 -6.65
N GLY A 211 0.52 -20.16 -6.30
CA GLY A 211 -0.84 -19.78 -5.91
C GLY A 211 -1.11 -19.85 -4.41
N THR A 212 -0.20 -20.47 -3.62
CA THR A 212 -0.34 -20.67 -2.18
C THR A 212 0.85 -20.16 -1.37
N ASN A 213 1.91 -19.73 -2.03
CA ASN A 213 3.18 -19.31 -1.41
C ASN A 213 3.41 -17.78 -1.39
N ILE A 214 2.44 -16.96 -1.80
CA ILE A 214 2.56 -15.51 -1.76
C ILE A 214 2.79 -15.01 -0.32
N ASN A 215 3.76 -14.11 -0.11
CA ASN A 215 4.17 -13.56 1.19
C ASN A 215 4.68 -14.59 2.22
N LYS A 216 4.87 -15.84 1.85
CA LYS A 216 5.25 -16.90 2.78
C LYS A 216 6.75 -16.87 3.08
N GLY A 217 7.11 -16.17 4.17
CA GLY A 217 8.51 -16.03 4.61
C GLY A 217 9.39 -15.24 3.64
N CYS A 218 8.80 -14.36 2.85
CA CYS A 218 9.49 -13.53 1.87
C CYS A 218 8.77 -12.18 1.70
N GLY A 219 9.38 -11.26 0.96
CA GLY A 219 8.85 -9.95 0.66
C GLY A 219 8.95 -8.94 1.80
N SER A 220 8.25 -7.81 1.68
CA SER A 220 8.39 -6.65 2.55
C SER A 220 8.05 -6.91 4.02
N THR A 221 7.22 -7.91 4.33
CA THR A 221 6.87 -8.30 5.71
C THR A 221 7.83 -9.31 6.33
N HIS A 222 8.69 -9.94 5.51
CA HIS A 222 9.70 -10.91 5.94
C HIS A 222 11.04 -10.65 5.22
N PRO A 223 11.68 -9.50 5.46
CA PRO A 223 12.86 -9.06 4.71
C PRO A 223 14.13 -9.85 5.02
N GLN A 224 14.11 -10.75 6.03
CA GLN A 224 15.27 -11.50 6.51
C GLN A 224 15.90 -12.36 5.42
N LEU A 225 15.07 -12.95 4.53
CA LEU A 225 15.56 -13.76 3.41
C LEU A 225 16.38 -12.89 2.44
N ALA A 226 15.85 -11.73 2.10
CA ALA A 226 16.53 -10.78 1.20
C ALA A 226 17.78 -10.18 1.86
N ALA A 227 17.73 -9.87 3.17
CA ALA A 227 18.88 -9.38 3.91
C ALA A 227 20.03 -10.37 3.91
N ALA A 228 19.77 -11.65 4.16
CA ALA A 228 20.76 -12.71 4.07
C ALA A 228 21.32 -12.85 2.64
N ALA A 229 20.47 -12.71 1.62
CA ALA A 229 20.89 -12.79 0.22
C ALA A 229 21.77 -11.59 -0.18
N VAL A 230 21.43 -10.36 0.25
CA VAL A 230 22.26 -9.17 0.00
C VAL A 230 23.68 -9.40 0.52
N VAL A 231 23.82 -9.81 1.78
CA VAL A 231 25.14 -10.04 2.40
C VAL A 231 25.88 -11.19 1.72
N SER A 232 25.22 -12.33 1.48
CA SER A 232 25.89 -13.52 0.94
C SER A 232 26.33 -13.39 -0.51
N HIS A 233 25.62 -12.58 -1.31
CA HIS A 233 25.97 -12.31 -2.71
C HIS A 233 26.83 -11.06 -2.88
N GLY A 234 27.10 -10.31 -1.80
CA GLY A 234 27.74 -9.00 -1.89
C GLY A 234 26.98 -8.05 -2.80
N ALA A 235 25.67 -7.99 -2.62
CA ALA A 235 24.83 -7.09 -3.37
C ALA A 235 24.85 -5.69 -2.77
N ASP A 236 24.67 -4.67 -3.63
CA ASP A 236 24.71 -3.27 -3.22
C ASP A 236 23.41 -2.84 -2.49
N VAL A 237 22.31 -3.53 -2.78
CA VAL A 237 21.00 -3.20 -2.21
C VAL A 237 20.01 -4.35 -2.41
N GLY A 238 19.03 -4.45 -1.51
CA GLY A 238 17.86 -5.31 -1.63
C GLY A 238 16.57 -4.51 -1.75
N ILE A 239 15.66 -4.96 -2.61
CA ILE A 239 14.32 -4.41 -2.79
C ILE A 239 13.32 -5.51 -2.42
N CYS A 240 12.54 -5.33 -1.36
CA CYS A 240 11.53 -6.26 -0.91
C CYS A 240 10.15 -5.69 -1.19
N LEU A 241 9.40 -6.30 -2.10
CA LEU A 241 8.02 -5.92 -2.43
C LEU A 241 7.04 -6.78 -1.62
N ASP A 242 5.80 -6.31 -1.46
CA ASP A 242 4.72 -7.15 -0.96
C ASP A 242 3.95 -7.86 -2.10
N GLY A 243 2.94 -8.64 -1.75
CA GLY A 243 2.25 -9.53 -2.70
C GLY A 243 1.64 -8.85 -3.92
N ASP A 244 1.21 -7.59 -3.82
CA ASP A 244 0.71 -6.81 -4.96
C ASP A 244 1.58 -5.61 -5.32
N ALA A 245 2.77 -5.54 -4.71
CA ALA A 245 3.85 -4.62 -5.03
C ALA A 245 3.49 -3.13 -4.90
N ASP A 246 2.50 -2.80 -4.06
CA ASP A 246 2.19 -1.42 -3.72
C ASP A 246 3.07 -0.88 -2.58
N ARG A 247 3.91 -1.76 -1.96
CA ARG A 247 4.86 -1.45 -0.89
C ARG A 247 6.27 -1.89 -1.21
N VAL A 248 7.24 -1.20 -0.61
CA VAL A 248 8.66 -1.54 -0.66
C VAL A 248 9.34 -1.35 0.70
N ILE A 249 10.20 -2.29 1.04
CA ILE A 249 11.21 -2.17 2.08
C ILE A 249 12.57 -2.36 1.42
N LEU A 250 13.56 -1.56 1.80
CA LEU A 250 14.91 -1.68 1.27
C LEU A 250 15.84 -2.36 2.26
N ILE A 251 16.87 -2.98 1.73
CA ILE A 251 17.95 -3.60 2.50
C ILE A 251 19.26 -2.97 2.02
N ASP A 252 20.05 -2.43 2.91
CA ASP A 252 21.37 -1.90 2.56
C ASP A 252 22.40 -3.02 2.36
N GLU A 253 23.57 -2.70 1.84
CA GLU A 253 24.65 -3.65 1.56
C GLU A 253 25.19 -4.38 2.81
N THR A 254 24.85 -3.89 4.00
CA THR A 254 25.20 -4.53 5.28
C THR A 254 24.12 -5.47 5.79
N GLY A 255 22.97 -5.56 5.08
CA GLY A 255 21.83 -6.37 5.46
C GLY A 255 20.85 -5.67 6.42
N GLN A 256 21.00 -4.36 6.65
CA GLN A 256 20.11 -3.61 7.51
C GLN A 256 18.85 -3.16 6.72
N VAL A 257 17.73 -3.17 7.42
CA VAL A 257 16.42 -2.79 6.85
C VAL A 257 16.23 -1.28 6.90
N ALA A 258 15.79 -0.70 5.77
CA ALA A 258 15.29 0.66 5.69
C ALA A 258 13.80 0.64 5.35
N ASP A 259 13.00 1.22 6.22
CA ASP A 259 11.54 1.29 6.07
C ASP A 259 11.08 2.46 5.18
N GLY A 260 9.76 2.58 5.02
CA GLY A 260 9.16 3.63 4.20
C GLY A 260 9.49 5.05 4.69
N ASP A 261 9.69 5.25 5.99
CA ASP A 261 10.02 6.58 6.52
C ASP A 261 11.41 7.04 6.05
N GLN A 262 12.40 6.14 6.00
CA GLN A 262 13.74 6.44 5.48
C GLN A 262 13.71 6.77 3.98
N ILE A 263 12.93 5.99 3.22
CA ILE A 263 12.77 6.21 1.77
C ILE A 263 12.09 7.57 1.53
N MET A 264 11.01 7.86 2.25
CA MET A 264 10.28 9.13 2.15
C MET A 264 11.16 10.32 2.56
N ALA A 265 11.99 10.19 3.61
CA ALA A 265 12.93 11.22 4.03
C ALA A 265 13.92 11.56 2.93
N LEU A 266 14.55 10.54 2.32
CA LEU A 266 15.48 10.70 1.20
C LEU A 266 14.79 11.40 0.01
N MET A 267 13.60 10.91 -0.38
CA MET A 267 12.84 11.48 -1.50
C MET A 267 12.41 12.93 -1.23
N ALA A 268 11.93 13.23 -0.02
CA ALA A 268 11.52 14.59 0.34
C ALA A 268 12.71 15.56 0.31
N ALA A 269 13.86 15.15 0.85
CA ALA A 269 15.08 15.96 0.82
C ALA A 269 15.51 16.24 -0.63
N ARG A 270 15.62 15.18 -1.45
CA ARG A 270 16.00 15.30 -2.85
C ARG A 270 15.03 16.22 -3.64
N TRP A 271 13.73 15.97 -3.52
CA TRP A 271 12.74 16.75 -4.26
C TRP A 271 12.68 18.21 -3.79
N ALA A 272 12.99 18.47 -2.51
CA ALA A 272 13.14 19.83 -2.03
C ALA A 272 14.37 20.52 -2.66
N ASP A 273 15.52 19.86 -2.68
CA ASP A 273 16.74 20.37 -3.30
C ASP A 273 16.55 20.63 -4.80
N GLU A 274 15.76 19.81 -5.50
CA GLU A 274 15.34 19.95 -6.90
C GLU A 274 14.18 20.95 -7.10
N GLN A 275 13.65 21.57 -6.05
CA GLN A 275 12.46 22.45 -6.08
C GLN A 275 11.20 21.76 -6.65
N ARG A 276 11.08 20.47 -6.47
CA ARG A 276 9.97 19.63 -6.92
C ARG A 276 8.98 19.29 -5.83
N LEU A 277 9.42 19.30 -4.56
CA LEU A 277 8.51 19.01 -3.45
C LEU A 277 7.53 20.15 -3.27
N ARG A 278 6.27 19.93 -3.61
CA ARG A 278 5.24 20.99 -3.61
C ARG A 278 5.01 21.50 -2.19
N ASP A 279 5.09 22.82 -2.02
CA ASP A 279 4.96 23.54 -0.74
C ASP A 279 5.91 23.05 0.37
N GLY A 280 6.94 22.27 0.04
CA GLY A 280 7.85 21.65 1.01
C GLY A 280 7.16 20.65 1.95
N VAL A 281 6.09 19.98 1.50
CA VAL A 281 5.27 19.10 2.33
C VAL A 281 5.44 17.63 1.93
N LEU A 282 5.73 16.79 2.93
CA LEU A 282 5.57 15.36 2.90
C LEU A 282 4.28 14.96 3.66
N VAL A 283 3.45 14.12 3.06
CA VAL A 283 2.26 13.59 3.73
C VAL A 283 2.55 12.18 4.24
N ALA A 284 2.33 11.92 5.54
CA ALA A 284 2.48 10.57 6.08
C ALA A 284 1.42 10.26 7.15
N THR A 285 1.33 9.00 7.58
CA THR A 285 0.37 8.63 8.61
C THR A 285 0.88 9.00 10.01
N VAL A 286 -0.02 8.96 10.99
CA VAL A 286 0.34 9.12 12.41
C VAL A 286 1.29 8.03 12.91
N MET A 287 1.54 6.97 12.13
CA MET A 287 2.49 5.90 12.47
C MET A 287 3.93 6.23 12.11
N SER A 288 4.17 7.19 11.21
CA SER A 288 5.52 7.60 10.82
C SER A 288 6.30 8.16 12.01
N ASN A 289 7.58 7.81 12.08
CA ASN A 289 8.46 8.09 13.21
C ASN A 289 8.63 9.58 13.48
N LEU A 290 8.77 9.95 14.75
CA LEU A 290 9.05 11.35 15.17
C LEU A 290 10.39 11.86 14.61
N GLY A 291 11.36 10.96 14.40
CA GLY A 291 12.64 11.29 13.75
C GLY A 291 12.47 11.84 12.35
N LEU A 292 11.52 11.29 11.55
CA LEU A 292 11.17 11.81 10.23
C LEU A 292 10.68 13.27 10.31
N GLU A 293 9.78 13.56 11.25
CA GLU A 293 9.26 14.93 11.43
C GLU A 293 10.37 15.92 11.79
N ARG A 294 11.24 15.53 12.74
CA ARG A 294 12.39 16.36 13.14
C ARG A 294 13.37 16.58 11.97
N PHE A 295 13.62 15.55 11.18
CA PHE A 295 14.47 15.66 10.00
C PHE A 295 13.91 16.67 8.98
N LEU A 296 12.62 16.61 8.71
CA LEU A 296 11.96 17.53 7.78
C LEU A 296 11.98 18.96 8.30
N VAL A 297 11.64 19.17 9.58
CA VAL A 297 11.66 20.50 10.22
C VAL A 297 13.06 21.13 10.17
N ASN A 298 14.11 20.35 10.43
CA ASN A 298 15.50 20.82 10.35
C ASN A 298 15.92 21.25 8.94
N ARG A 299 15.21 20.77 7.90
CA ARG A 299 15.40 21.18 6.49
C ARG A 299 14.43 22.28 6.04
N GLY A 300 13.62 22.83 6.95
CA GLY A 300 12.59 23.82 6.61
C GLY A 300 11.39 23.21 5.86
N LEU A 301 11.22 21.89 5.93
CA LEU A 301 10.11 21.15 5.34
C LEU A 301 9.05 20.83 6.40
N ARG A 302 7.86 20.41 5.96
CA ARG A 302 6.73 20.09 6.83
C ARG A 302 6.24 18.66 6.63
N LEU A 303 5.93 17.98 7.74
CA LEU A 303 5.19 16.72 7.75
C LEU A 303 3.71 16.99 7.98
N GLU A 304 2.86 16.58 7.05
CA GLU A 304 1.40 16.53 7.24
C GLU A 304 0.99 15.12 7.64
N ARG A 305 0.41 14.98 8.85
CA ARG A 305 0.01 13.67 9.39
C ARG A 305 -1.45 13.38 9.13
N THR A 306 -1.74 12.16 8.69
CA THR A 306 -3.09 11.64 8.44
C THR A 306 -3.41 10.45 9.34
N GLY A 307 -4.66 10.02 9.36
CA GLY A 307 -5.03 8.71 9.89
C GLY A 307 -4.31 7.58 9.17
N VAL A 308 -4.31 6.38 9.78
CA VAL A 308 -3.67 5.19 9.19
C VAL A 308 -4.50 4.67 8.02
N GLY A 309 -3.85 4.47 6.91
CA GLY A 309 -4.42 3.98 5.65
C GLY A 309 -4.03 4.88 4.48
N ASP A 310 -3.59 4.26 3.41
CA ASP A 310 -3.12 4.93 2.19
C ASP A 310 -4.17 5.87 1.57
N ARG A 311 -5.46 5.53 1.71
CA ARG A 311 -6.58 6.39 1.28
C ARG A 311 -6.47 7.78 1.91
N TYR A 312 -6.25 7.88 3.22
CA TYR A 312 -6.17 9.17 3.91
C TYR A 312 -4.94 9.98 3.48
N VAL A 313 -3.83 9.29 3.19
CA VAL A 313 -2.63 9.92 2.64
C VAL A 313 -2.95 10.52 1.27
N VAL A 314 -3.54 9.75 0.36
CA VAL A 314 -3.88 10.20 -0.99
C VAL A 314 -4.93 11.34 -0.96
N GLU A 315 -5.95 11.25 -0.10
CA GLU A 315 -6.94 12.32 0.07
C GLU A 315 -6.32 13.62 0.56
N ALA A 316 -5.41 13.56 1.54
CA ALA A 316 -4.68 14.73 2.02
C ALA A 316 -3.78 15.32 0.92
N MET A 317 -3.04 14.48 0.18
CA MET A 317 -2.23 14.90 -0.96
C MET A 317 -3.08 15.63 -2.02
N ARG A 318 -4.23 15.06 -2.40
CA ARG A 318 -5.13 15.68 -3.39
C ARG A 318 -5.70 17.01 -2.89
N ARG A 319 -6.14 17.08 -1.64
CA ARG A 319 -6.69 18.30 -1.02
C ARG A 319 -5.64 19.41 -0.93
N GLY A 320 -4.40 19.07 -0.58
CA GLY A 320 -3.31 20.02 -0.43
C GLY A 320 -2.56 20.31 -1.74
N GLY A 321 -2.78 19.53 -2.80
CA GLY A 321 -2.02 19.62 -4.04
C GLY A 321 -0.58 19.09 -3.93
N TRP A 322 -0.28 18.31 -2.89
CA TRP A 322 1.06 17.78 -2.59
C TRP A 322 1.36 16.51 -3.38
N ASN A 323 2.62 16.27 -3.67
CA ASN A 323 3.03 15.25 -4.64
C ASN A 323 3.84 14.07 -4.06
N LEU A 324 4.17 14.10 -2.77
CA LEU A 324 4.88 13.01 -2.09
C LEU A 324 4.18 12.66 -0.77
N GLY A 325 3.93 11.39 -0.56
CA GLY A 325 3.37 10.89 0.70
C GLY A 325 3.49 9.37 0.81
N GLY A 326 3.13 8.84 1.98
CA GLY A 326 3.14 7.40 2.18
C GLY A 326 3.03 6.96 3.62
N GLU A 327 3.46 5.74 3.87
CA GLU A 327 3.41 5.07 5.16
C GLU A 327 4.76 4.44 5.51
N GLN A 328 5.07 4.32 6.79
CA GLN A 328 6.24 3.60 7.28
C GLN A 328 6.31 2.16 6.74
N SER A 329 5.16 1.54 6.47
CA SER A 329 5.05 0.20 5.86
C SER A 329 5.61 0.09 4.43
N GLY A 330 6.06 1.20 3.84
CA GLY A 330 6.63 1.25 2.50
C GLY A 330 5.63 1.52 1.37
N HIS A 331 4.37 1.83 1.69
CA HIS A 331 3.40 2.30 0.70
C HIS A 331 3.69 3.77 0.38
N ILE A 332 4.43 4.03 -0.70
CA ILE A 332 4.91 5.36 -1.07
C ILE A 332 4.21 5.84 -2.34
N VAL A 333 3.55 6.99 -2.23
CA VAL A 333 2.78 7.62 -3.30
C VAL A 333 3.53 8.83 -3.84
N MET A 334 3.77 8.83 -5.14
CA MET A 334 4.40 9.93 -5.87
C MET A 334 3.45 10.37 -6.99
N THR A 335 2.58 11.37 -6.72
CA THR A 335 1.48 11.70 -7.65
C THR A 335 1.93 12.30 -8.99
N ASP A 336 3.17 12.71 -9.12
CA ASP A 336 3.77 13.07 -10.41
C ASP A 336 3.92 11.83 -11.32
N TYR A 337 3.88 10.63 -10.77
CA TYR A 337 4.13 9.39 -11.48
C TYR A 337 2.97 8.40 -11.43
N ALA A 338 2.34 8.22 -10.26
CA ALA A 338 1.31 7.22 -10.02
C ALA A 338 0.22 7.74 -9.08
N THR A 339 -0.97 7.15 -9.14
CA THR A 339 -2.15 7.54 -8.34
C THR A 339 -2.27 6.78 -7.01
N THR A 340 -1.43 5.76 -6.81
CA THR A 340 -1.35 4.92 -5.62
C THR A 340 0.11 4.59 -5.32
N GLY A 341 0.39 3.92 -4.21
CA GLY A 341 1.73 3.42 -3.90
C GLY A 341 2.24 2.47 -4.98
N ASP A 342 3.54 2.59 -5.27
CA ASP A 342 4.25 1.73 -6.21
C ASP A 342 5.64 1.41 -5.65
N GLY A 343 5.76 0.19 -5.10
CA GLY A 343 7.00 -0.25 -4.46
C GLY A 343 8.18 -0.36 -5.41
N LEU A 344 7.95 -0.81 -6.64
CA LEU A 344 9.01 -0.90 -7.64
C LEU A 344 9.49 0.50 -8.08
N MET A 345 8.56 1.40 -8.30
CA MET A 345 8.89 2.79 -8.66
C MET A 345 9.63 3.49 -7.54
N ALA A 346 9.21 3.33 -6.27
CA ALA A 346 9.90 3.90 -5.13
C ALA A 346 11.32 3.33 -4.97
N GLY A 347 11.48 2.01 -5.16
CA GLY A 347 12.80 1.37 -5.23
C GLY A 347 13.68 1.94 -6.33
N LEU A 348 13.14 2.17 -7.53
CA LEU A 348 13.89 2.79 -8.63
C LEU A 348 14.32 4.23 -8.33
N GLN A 349 13.48 5.02 -7.64
CA GLN A 349 13.89 6.37 -7.23
C GLN A 349 15.06 6.32 -6.25
N PHE A 350 15.09 5.35 -5.33
CA PHE A 350 16.21 5.13 -4.43
C PHE A 350 17.49 4.72 -5.19
N LEU A 351 17.38 3.76 -6.12
CA LEU A 351 18.52 3.37 -6.99
C LEU A 351 19.04 4.54 -7.83
N GLY A 352 18.13 5.38 -8.34
CA GLY A 352 18.50 6.60 -9.05
C GLY A 352 19.35 7.54 -8.19
N GLU A 353 19.06 7.61 -6.88
CA GLU A 353 19.85 8.42 -5.95
C GLU A 353 21.22 7.80 -5.67
N MET A 354 21.32 6.46 -5.56
CA MET A 354 22.61 5.77 -5.49
C MET A 354 23.48 6.08 -6.73
N CYS A 355 22.90 5.97 -7.93
CA CYS A 355 23.61 6.29 -9.16
C CYS A 355 24.07 7.75 -9.24
N ARG A 356 23.20 8.69 -8.82
CA ARG A 356 23.47 10.13 -8.88
C ARG A 356 24.58 10.56 -7.93
N THR A 357 24.61 9.98 -6.72
CA THR A 357 25.52 10.39 -5.66
C THR A 357 26.77 9.52 -5.58
N GLY A 358 26.75 8.31 -6.13
CA GLY A 358 27.77 7.30 -5.94
C GLY A 358 27.88 6.80 -4.49
N GLN A 359 26.87 7.06 -3.66
CA GLN A 359 26.86 6.63 -2.25
C GLN A 359 26.28 5.22 -2.11
N PRO A 360 26.75 4.44 -1.12
CA PRO A 360 26.18 3.13 -0.82
C PRO A 360 24.78 3.26 -0.24
N ALA A 361 24.01 2.19 -0.31
CA ALA A 361 22.62 2.16 0.20
C ALA A 361 22.56 2.51 1.69
N SER A 362 23.51 2.04 2.50
CA SER A 362 23.57 2.33 3.95
C SER A 362 23.71 3.81 4.28
N ALA A 363 24.39 4.58 3.45
CA ALA A 363 24.50 6.04 3.66
C ALA A 363 23.19 6.76 3.32
N LEU A 364 22.50 6.33 2.25
CA LEU A 364 21.25 6.94 1.81
C LEU A 364 20.04 6.52 2.63
N ALA A 365 20.04 5.28 3.12
CA ALA A 365 18.95 4.70 3.92
C ALA A 365 18.91 5.17 5.37
N ARG A 366 19.84 6.02 5.80
CA ARG A 366 19.92 6.60 7.16
C ARG A 366 19.83 8.12 7.11
N SER A 367 18.77 8.62 6.50
CA SER A 367 18.50 10.07 6.41
C SER A 367 18.32 10.71 7.80
N PHE A 368 17.79 9.96 8.76
CA PHE A 368 17.62 10.37 10.14
C PHE A 368 17.76 9.18 11.10
N GLU A 369 18.08 9.45 12.37
CA GLU A 369 18.04 8.43 13.42
C GLU A 369 16.60 8.27 13.92
N PRO A 370 16.02 7.05 13.85
CA PRO A 370 14.69 6.80 14.38
C PRO A 370 14.64 7.02 15.89
N VAL A 371 13.60 7.72 16.35
CA VAL A 371 13.30 7.80 17.78
C VAL A 371 12.78 6.44 18.23
N PRO A 372 13.27 5.88 19.36
CA PRO A 372 12.75 4.63 19.91
C PRO A 372 11.23 4.64 20.02
N GLN A 373 10.59 3.59 19.51
CA GLN A 373 9.14 3.45 19.42
C GLN A 373 8.70 2.16 20.09
N LEU A 374 7.66 2.23 20.91
CA LEU A 374 7.03 1.05 21.51
C LEU A 374 5.53 1.06 21.22
N LEU A 375 5.04 -0.06 20.67
CA LEU A 375 3.62 -0.29 20.42
C LEU A 375 3.16 -1.53 21.16
N LYS A 376 2.11 -1.39 21.98
CA LYS A 376 1.42 -2.51 22.62
C LYS A 376 -0.05 -2.53 22.25
N ASN A 377 -0.60 -3.74 22.10
CA ASN A 377 -2.01 -3.97 21.80
C ASN A 377 -2.73 -4.49 23.05
N VAL A 378 -3.85 -3.89 23.40
CA VAL A 378 -4.72 -4.37 24.48
C VAL A 378 -6.04 -4.81 23.88
N ARG A 379 -6.40 -6.08 24.10
CA ARG A 379 -7.69 -6.62 23.68
C ARG A 379 -8.78 -6.18 24.67
N TYR A 380 -9.95 -5.79 24.19
CA TYR A 380 -11.06 -5.37 25.05
C TYR A 380 -12.40 -5.93 24.57
N ASP A 381 -13.40 -6.01 25.46
CA ASP A 381 -14.76 -6.37 25.09
C ASP A 381 -15.42 -5.18 24.35
N PRO A 382 -15.96 -5.36 23.12
CA PRO A 382 -16.62 -4.29 22.37
C PRO A 382 -17.77 -3.58 23.10
N SER A 383 -18.38 -4.21 24.09
CA SER A 383 -19.44 -3.63 24.92
C SER A 383 -18.94 -2.58 25.91
N VAL A 384 -17.62 -2.52 26.16
CA VAL A 384 -16.96 -1.59 27.08
C VAL A 384 -16.29 -0.46 26.29
N ALA A 385 -16.18 0.72 26.90
CA ALA A 385 -15.47 1.85 26.35
C ALA A 385 -14.24 2.23 27.21
N PRO A 386 -13.16 1.45 27.19
CA PRO A 386 -12.04 1.62 28.12
C PRO A 386 -11.41 3.02 28.07
N LEU A 387 -11.33 3.64 26.88
CA LEU A 387 -10.77 4.99 26.74
C LEU A 387 -11.65 6.11 27.35
N GLU A 388 -12.88 5.79 27.74
CA GLU A 388 -13.79 6.73 28.42
C GLU A 388 -13.69 6.65 29.96
N VAL A 389 -13.00 5.64 30.48
CA VAL A 389 -12.82 5.44 31.93
C VAL A 389 -11.91 6.52 32.51
N ALA A 390 -12.27 7.08 33.67
CA ALA A 390 -11.56 8.22 34.26
C ALA A 390 -10.10 7.92 34.59
N SER A 391 -9.77 6.74 35.10
CA SER A 391 -8.40 6.32 35.40
C SER A 391 -7.55 6.22 34.14
N VAL A 392 -8.10 5.70 33.04
CA VAL A 392 -7.42 5.62 31.74
C VAL A 392 -7.17 7.02 31.18
N LYS A 393 -8.16 7.92 31.22
CA LYS A 393 -7.97 9.32 30.80
C LYS A 393 -6.90 10.04 31.62
N SER A 394 -6.85 9.79 32.94
CA SER A 394 -5.82 10.37 33.81
C SER A 394 -4.44 9.84 33.46
N ALA A 395 -4.29 8.54 33.23
CA ALA A 395 -3.02 7.92 32.82
C ALA A 395 -2.52 8.46 31.48
N ILE A 396 -3.44 8.68 30.52
CA ILE A 396 -3.11 9.28 29.22
C ILE A 396 -2.60 10.72 29.40
N ALA A 397 -3.31 11.54 30.19
CA ALA A 397 -2.91 12.93 30.42
C ALA A 397 -1.55 13.05 31.15
N ASP A 398 -1.29 12.17 32.15
CA ASP A 398 0.00 12.08 32.83
C ASP A 398 1.12 11.71 31.86
N ALA A 399 0.86 10.70 31.02
CA ALA A 399 1.80 10.25 29.99
C ALA A 399 2.14 11.36 28.98
N GLU A 400 1.14 12.09 28.49
CA GLU A 400 1.34 13.24 27.60
C GLU A 400 2.17 14.34 28.27
N ALA A 401 1.89 14.64 29.55
CA ALA A 401 2.65 15.63 30.30
C ALA A 401 4.12 15.22 30.50
N ARG A 402 4.38 13.94 30.79
CA ARG A 402 5.74 13.38 30.93
C ARG A 402 6.52 13.36 29.63
N LEU A 403 5.85 13.10 28.50
CA LEU A 403 6.45 13.06 27.17
C LEU A 403 6.61 14.44 26.52
N ASN A 404 6.01 15.49 27.10
CA ASN A 404 6.00 16.82 26.51
C ASN A 404 7.42 17.34 26.16
N GLY A 405 7.65 17.63 24.88
CA GLY A 405 8.93 18.05 24.33
C GLY A 405 10.01 16.95 24.20
N LYS A 406 9.76 15.72 24.73
CA LYS A 406 10.70 14.60 24.70
C LYS A 406 10.25 13.47 23.79
N GLY A 407 8.96 13.36 23.52
CA GLY A 407 8.39 12.27 22.80
C GLY A 407 6.97 12.53 22.31
N ARG A 408 6.29 11.48 21.87
CA ARG A 408 4.93 11.51 21.33
C ARG A 408 4.14 10.31 21.80
N LEU A 409 2.86 10.50 22.07
CA LEU A 409 1.90 9.44 22.41
C LEU A 409 0.83 9.33 21.32
N LEU A 410 0.46 8.12 20.95
CA LEU A 410 -0.64 7.83 20.05
C LEU A 410 -1.47 6.65 20.59
N ILE A 411 -2.73 6.90 20.87
CA ILE A 411 -3.67 5.87 21.30
C ILE A 411 -4.83 5.82 20.33
N ARG A 412 -5.17 4.63 19.85
CA ARG A 412 -6.28 4.45 18.93
C ARG A 412 -6.93 3.08 19.03
N LYS A 413 -8.23 3.01 18.74
CA LYS A 413 -8.91 1.75 18.51
C LYS A 413 -8.49 1.18 17.15
N SER A 414 -8.36 -0.15 17.08
CA SER A 414 -8.23 -0.83 15.79
C SER A 414 -9.54 -0.74 15.02
N GLY A 415 -9.47 -0.51 13.71
CA GLY A 415 -10.65 -0.46 12.85
C GLY A 415 -11.26 -1.84 12.53
N THR A 416 -10.48 -2.92 12.74
CA THR A 416 -10.85 -4.29 12.31
C THR A 416 -10.97 -5.28 13.44
N GLU A 417 -10.39 -5.01 14.59
CA GLU A 417 -10.36 -5.90 15.74
C GLU A 417 -10.68 -5.13 17.03
N PRO A 418 -11.21 -5.79 18.06
CA PRO A 418 -11.45 -5.17 19.35
C PRO A 418 -10.14 -4.98 20.14
N LEU A 419 -9.26 -4.14 19.60
CA LEU A 419 -7.94 -3.80 20.15
C LEU A 419 -7.78 -2.30 20.32
N ILE A 420 -7.22 -1.90 21.46
CA ILE A 420 -6.65 -0.57 21.66
C ILE A 420 -5.14 -0.68 21.42
N ARG A 421 -4.64 0.17 20.54
CA ARG A 421 -3.22 0.28 20.26
C ARG A 421 -2.66 1.48 21.00
N VAL A 422 -1.72 1.20 21.90
CA VAL A 422 -0.98 2.21 22.67
C VAL A 422 0.43 2.27 22.11
N MET A 423 0.80 3.38 21.51
CA MET A 423 2.11 3.63 20.94
C MET A 423 2.69 4.92 21.50
N ALA A 424 3.94 4.87 21.89
CA ALA A 424 4.70 6.07 22.22
C ALA A 424 6.07 6.04 21.55
N GLU A 425 6.66 7.22 21.41
CA GLU A 425 8.03 7.45 20.93
C GLU A 425 8.75 8.37 21.90
N CYS A 426 9.94 7.98 22.32
CA CYS A 426 10.77 8.79 23.22
C CYS A 426 12.23 8.36 23.13
N GLU A 427 13.18 9.33 23.19
CA GLU A 427 14.62 9.03 23.27
C GLU A 427 15.01 8.32 24.57
N ASP A 428 14.29 8.61 25.67
CA ASP A 428 14.44 7.95 26.95
C ASP A 428 13.63 6.64 26.95
N GLU A 429 14.30 5.52 26.72
CA GLU A 429 13.65 4.19 26.64
C GLU A 429 13.02 3.76 27.98
N VAL A 430 13.54 4.22 29.12
CA VAL A 430 12.94 3.92 30.43
C VAL A 430 11.61 4.64 30.56
N LEU A 431 11.58 5.93 30.23
CA LEU A 431 10.33 6.71 30.21
C LEU A 431 9.34 6.14 29.21
N LEU A 432 9.81 5.71 28.02
CA LEU A 432 8.99 5.09 26.99
C LEU A 432 8.27 3.84 27.50
N LEU A 433 9.00 2.95 28.16
CA LEU A 433 8.45 1.71 28.75
C LEU A 433 7.44 2.04 29.85
N GLU A 434 7.79 2.90 30.81
CA GLU A 434 6.92 3.29 31.91
C GLU A 434 5.57 3.86 31.44
N VAL A 435 5.61 4.76 30.47
CA VAL A 435 4.44 5.44 29.92
C VAL A 435 3.51 4.43 29.20
N VAL A 436 4.07 3.61 28.33
CA VAL A 436 3.26 2.63 27.59
C VAL A 436 2.70 1.57 28.53
N ASP A 437 3.50 1.05 29.46
CA ASP A 437 3.06 0.02 30.40
C ASP A 437 2.03 0.54 31.40
N GLY A 438 2.18 1.76 31.86
CA GLY A 438 1.20 2.41 32.72
C GLY A 438 -0.18 2.52 32.05
N ILE A 439 -0.24 2.97 30.80
CA ILE A 439 -1.48 3.08 30.04
C ILE A 439 -2.07 1.69 29.76
N VAL A 440 -1.24 0.74 29.36
CA VAL A 440 -1.66 -0.65 29.08
C VAL A 440 -2.26 -1.30 30.31
N ALA A 441 -1.67 -1.08 31.51
CA ALA A 441 -2.19 -1.60 32.78
C ALA A 441 -3.58 -1.02 33.09
N GLU A 442 -3.75 0.31 32.99
CA GLU A 442 -5.05 0.97 33.24
C GLU A 442 -6.13 0.54 32.23
N VAL A 443 -5.79 0.44 30.93
CA VAL A 443 -6.71 -0.08 29.93
C VAL A 443 -7.10 -1.52 30.23
N SER A 444 -6.14 -2.38 30.61
CA SER A 444 -6.40 -3.79 30.92
C SER A 444 -7.25 -3.96 32.19
N ALA A 445 -7.10 -3.08 33.18
CA ALA A 445 -7.91 -3.11 34.39
C ALA A 445 -9.35 -2.62 34.18
N SER A 446 -9.61 -1.92 33.07
CA SER A 446 -10.92 -1.36 32.72
C SER A 446 -11.73 -2.23 31.74
N VAL A 447 -11.22 -3.44 31.40
CA VAL A 447 -11.81 -4.38 30.43
C VAL A 447 -12.52 -5.53 31.15
#